data_fab42201452515e8b3d1e786c93a119c
#
_entry.id   fab42201452515e8b3d1e786c93a119c
#
_cell.length_a   1.000
_cell.length_b   1.000
_cell.length_c   1.000
_cell.angle_alpha   90.00
_cell.angle_beta   90.00
_cell.angle_gamma   90.00
#
_symmetry.space_group_name_H-M   'P 1'
#
loop_
_entity.id
_entity.type
_entity.pdbx_description
1 polymer ?
#
loop_
_entity_poly.entity_id
_entity_poly.type
_entity_poly.pdbx_seq_one_letter_code
_entity_poly.pdbx_strand_id
1 'polypeptide(L)'
;MTTGPDSSKITVVTTRDTVLTTPFFRLVGKRLNGQIGGEPYYSLALQDYVSVVATTSDGSFVLVRQFRPAVEASTLELPAGHVEPDQEPEAAARMELAEETGYHAAKVQLVGCLKPDTGRLANRMWVYCAIGAERTGVWQPEAGVEVMIATPAEVAGWLRDGTFDHALHVASIYLAIQAGLIKL
;
A
#
# COMPACT_ATOMS: atom_id res chain seq x y z
N MET A 1 32.42 -8.32 -27.92
CA MET A 1 32.83 -7.43 -26.83
C MET A 1 31.64 -6.57 -26.52
N THR A 2 30.87 -6.91 -25.50
CA THR A 2 29.74 -6.06 -25.02
C THR A 2 30.35 -4.96 -24.16
N THR A 3 30.37 -3.75 -24.68
CA THR A 3 30.73 -2.54 -23.89
C THR A 3 29.70 -2.41 -22.77
N GLY A 4 30.12 -2.56 -21.54
CA GLY A 4 29.28 -2.26 -20.38
C GLY A 4 28.76 -0.82 -20.42
N PRO A 5 27.66 -0.51 -19.73
CA PRO A 5 27.09 0.84 -19.74
C PRO A 5 28.15 1.85 -19.30
N ASP A 6 28.31 2.89 -20.10
CA ASP A 6 29.20 4.01 -19.85
C ASP A 6 28.85 4.64 -18.48
N SER A 7 29.72 4.50 -17.50
CA SER A 7 29.49 4.99 -16.13
C SER A 7 29.33 6.52 -16.04
N SER A 8 29.70 7.25 -17.10
CA SER A 8 29.49 8.72 -17.17
C SER A 8 28.03 9.12 -17.39
N LYS A 9 27.14 8.17 -17.73
CA LYS A 9 25.70 8.38 -17.96
C LYS A 9 24.79 7.98 -16.82
N ILE A 10 25.33 7.54 -15.68
CA ILE A 10 24.51 7.15 -14.53
C ILE A 10 24.01 8.43 -13.84
N THR A 11 22.69 8.60 -13.82
CA THR A 11 22.02 9.69 -13.09
C THR A 11 21.95 9.34 -11.60
N VAL A 12 22.53 10.19 -10.76
CA VAL A 12 22.48 10.03 -9.30
C VAL A 12 22.02 11.30 -8.61
N VAL A 13 21.36 11.15 -7.48
CA VAL A 13 20.96 12.26 -6.59
C VAL A 13 22.18 12.72 -5.81
N THR A 14 22.59 13.97 -5.98
CA THR A 14 23.77 14.56 -5.32
C THR A 14 23.45 15.29 -4.04
N THR A 15 22.29 15.96 -3.97
CA THR A 15 21.81 16.63 -2.75
C THR A 15 20.35 16.32 -2.47
N ARG A 16 19.97 16.48 -1.19
CA ARG A 16 18.59 16.34 -0.70
C ARG A 16 18.34 17.40 0.34
N ASP A 17 17.48 18.36 0.03
CA ASP A 17 17.15 19.48 0.91
C ASP A 17 15.68 19.39 1.31
N THR A 18 15.37 19.38 2.61
CA THR A 18 14.00 19.40 3.09
C THR A 18 13.41 20.80 2.91
N VAL A 19 12.38 20.91 2.10
CA VAL A 19 11.72 22.19 1.77
C VAL A 19 10.57 22.47 2.73
N LEU A 20 9.81 21.43 3.09
CA LEU A 20 8.67 21.51 4.00
C LEU A 20 8.58 20.23 4.83
N THR A 21 8.22 20.36 6.09
CA THR A 21 7.90 19.24 6.97
C THR A 21 6.48 19.38 7.50
N THR A 22 5.71 18.31 7.42
CA THR A 22 4.39 18.15 8.05
C THR A 22 4.44 16.93 8.99
N PRO A 23 3.40 16.70 9.82
CA PRO A 23 3.33 15.45 10.59
C PRO A 23 3.29 14.18 9.73
N PHE A 24 2.85 14.28 8.45
CA PHE A 24 2.58 13.13 7.59
C PHE A 24 3.63 12.90 6.51
N PHE A 25 4.33 13.95 6.05
CA PHE A 25 5.32 13.86 4.99
C PHE A 25 6.32 15.01 5.03
N ARG A 26 7.44 14.81 4.34
CA ARG A 26 8.40 15.87 4.04
C ARG A 26 8.47 16.09 2.53
N LEU A 27 8.42 17.35 2.09
CA LEU A 27 8.77 17.74 0.72
C LEU A 27 10.27 17.87 0.61
N VAL A 28 10.88 17.10 -0.28
CA VAL A 28 12.34 17.04 -0.45
C VAL A 28 12.70 17.47 -1.87
N GLY A 29 13.51 18.52 -1.98
CA GLY A 29 14.15 18.94 -3.23
C GLY A 29 15.42 18.11 -3.46
N LYS A 30 15.56 17.52 -4.63
CA LYS A 30 16.69 16.67 -5.03
C LYS A 30 17.39 17.25 -6.24
N ARG A 31 18.72 17.33 -6.22
CA ARG A 31 19.51 17.68 -7.39
C ARG A 31 20.21 16.45 -7.93
N LEU A 32 20.35 16.41 -9.26
CA LEU A 32 20.99 15.30 -9.97
C LEU A 32 22.41 15.73 -10.38
N ASN A 33 23.29 14.74 -10.59
CA ASN A 33 24.62 15.00 -11.16
C ASN A 33 24.48 15.64 -12.55
N GLY A 34 25.34 16.61 -12.85
CA GLY A 34 25.30 17.38 -14.11
C GLY A 34 24.19 18.44 -14.20
N GLN A 35 23.33 18.57 -13.20
CA GLN A 35 22.35 19.64 -13.12
C GLN A 35 23.02 20.93 -12.63
N ILE A 36 23.19 21.91 -13.51
CA ILE A 36 23.73 23.23 -13.19
C ILE A 36 22.57 24.23 -13.16
N GLY A 37 22.20 24.73 -11.99
CA GLY A 37 21.07 25.64 -11.80
C GLY A 37 19.69 24.96 -11.98
N GLY A 38 18.65 25.77 -12.12
CA GLY A 38 17.26 25.31 -12.29
C GLY A 38 16.62 24.77 -11.02
N GLU A 39 15.35 24.39 -11.14
CA GLU A 39 14.54 23.86 -10.04
C GLU A 39 14.98 22.43 -9.68
N PRO A 40 15.01 22.09 -8.37
CA PRO A 40 15.21 20.72 -7.93
C PRO A 40 14.07 19.82 -8.38
N TYR A 41 14.33 18.51 -8.43
CA TYR A 41 13.29 17.52 -8.53
C TYR A 41 12.62 17.34 -7.17
N TYR A 42 11.33 17.60 -7.05
CA TYR A 42 10.60 17.49 -5.81
C TYR A 42 9.97 16.11 -5.63
N SER A 43 10.14 15.54 -4.43
CA SER A 43 9.50 14.30 -4.03
C SER A 43 8.98 14.38 -2.61
N LEU A 44 7.98 13.56 -2.29
CA LEU A 44 7.47 13.40 -0.93
C LEU A 44 8.15 12.19 -0.27
N ALA A 45 8.72 12.43 0.91
CA ALA A 45 9.22 11.39 1.79
C ALA A 45 8.13 11.10 2.85
N LEU A 46 7.57 9.90 2.79
CA LEU A 46 6.53 9.38 3.67
C LEU A 46 7.03 8.11 4.36
N GLN A 47 6.29 7.65 5.36
CA GLN A 47 6.46 6.31 5.92
C GLN A 47 6.10 5.25 4.87
N ASP A 48 6.74 4.09 4.96
CA ASP A 48 6.28 2.89 4.27
C ASP A 48 4.91 2.48 4.82
N TYR A 49 4.14 1.72 4.07
CA TYR A 49 2.87 1.19 4.54
C TYR A 49 2.61 -0.22 4.04
N VAL A 50 1.62 -0.86 4.62
CA VAL A 50 1.19 -2.21 4.29
C VAL A 50 -0.21 -2.19 3.68
N SER A 51 -0.51 -3.17 2.86
CA SER A 51 -1.86 -3.50 2.39
C SER A 51 -2.08 -4.99 2.53
N VAL A 52 -3.24 -5.40 3.02
CA VAL A 52 -3.54 -6.80 3.34
C VAL A 52 -4.70 -7.31 2.50
N VAL A 53 -4.42 -8.23 1.58
CA VAL A 53 -5.45 -9.00 0.89
C VAL A 53 -5.90 -10.12 1.85
N ALA A 54 -6.94 -9.86 2.63
CA ALA A 54 -7.47 -10.80 3.60
C ALA A 54 -8.69 -11.52 3.06
N THR A 55 -8.74 -12.86 3.21
CA THR A 55 -9.91 -13.67 2.90
C THR A 55 -10.26 -14.58 4.06
N THR A 56 -11.55 -14.77 4.29
CA THR A 56 -12.11 -15.72 5.25
C THR A 56 -11.94 -17.15 4.77
N SER A 57 -12.29 -18.13 5.60
CA SER A 57 -12.18 -19.56 5.26
C SER A 57 -13.06 -20.00 4.08
N ASP A 58 -14.18 -19.30 3.83
CA ASP A 58 -15.05 -19.51 2.66
C ASP A 58 -14.60 -18.72 1.41
N GLY A 59 -13.48 -17.99 1.50
CA GLY A 59 -12.88 -17.22 0.42
C GLY A 59 -13.46 -15.82 0.22
N SER A 60 -14.36 -15.36 1.11
CA SER A 60 -14.87 -13.98 1.07
C SER A 60 -13.78 -13.00 1.47
N PHE A 61 -13.73 -11.83 0.81
CA PHE A 61 -12.77 -10.77 1.09
C PHE A 61 -13.18 -9.95 2.30
N VAL A 62 -12.19 -9.58 3.12
CA VAL A 62 -12.34 -8.62 4.21
C VAL A 62 -11.87 -7.27 3.69
N LEU A 63 -12.77 -6.32 3.59
CA LEU A 63 -12.54 -4.98 3.04
C LEU A 63 -12.96 -3.92 4.04
N VAL A 64 -12.52 -2.69 3.81
CA VAL A 64 -12.92 -1.52 4.57
C VAL A 64 -13.48 -0.44 3.63
N ARG A 65 -14.45 0.33 4.14
CA ARG A 65 -14.93 1.53 3.48
C ARG A 65 -14.69 2.71 4.41
N GLN A 66 -14.07 3.78 3.91
CA GLN A 66 -13.78 4.96 4.69
C GLN A 66 -13.81 6.23 3.83
N PHE A 67 -14.06 7.37 4.46
CA PHE A 67 -13.98 8.65 3.77
C PHE A 67 -12.53 9.11 3.65
N ARG A 68 -12.09 9.39 2.43
CA ARG A 68 -10.74 9.89 2.14
C ARG A 68 -10.80 11.38 1.77
N PRO A 69 -10.34 12.27 2.66
CA PRO A 69 -10.38 13.72 2.41
C PRO A 69 -9.64 14.16 1.14
N ALA A 70 -8.59 13.43 0.75
CA ALA A 70 -7.81 13.77 -0.43
C ALA A 70 -8.59 13.65 -1.76
N VAL A 71 -9.58 12.76 -1.81
CA VAL A 71 -10.45 12.56 -2.98
C VAL A 71 -11.89 12.99 -2.70
N GLU A 72 -12.16 13.47 -1.47
CA GLU A 72 -13.47 13.95 -1.00
C GLU A 72 -14.62 12.94 -1.20
N ALA A 73 -14.29 11.65 -1.07
CA ALA A 73 -15.20 10.53 -1.31
C ALA A 73 -14.95 9.38 -0.34
N SER A 74 -15.98 8.53 -0.17
CA SER A 74 -15.80 7.22 0.46
C SER A 74 -15.25 6.23 -0.54
N THR A 75 -14.14 5.59 -0.18
CA THR A 75 -13.42 4.61 -0.99
C THR A 75 -13.58 3.22 -0.41
N LEU A 76 -13.58 2.21 -1.28
CA LEU A 76 -13.53 0.81 -0.92
C LEU A 76 -12.09 0.33 -1.01
N GLU A 77 -11.57 -0.22 0.07
CA GLU A 77 -10.14 -0.48 0.23
C GLU A 77 -9.87 -1.85 0.87
N LEU A 78 -8.64 -2.32 0.72
CA LEU A 78 -8.09 -3.38 1.56
C LEU A 78 -7.67 -2.78 2.91
N PRO A 79 -7.67 -3.54 4.01
CA PRO A 79 -7.02 -3.11 5.26
C PRO A 79 -5.59 -2.67 5.00
N ALA A 80 -5.22 -1.49 5.50
CA ALA A 80 -3.94 -0.87 5.18
C ALA A 80 -3.56 0.22 6.19
N GLY A 81 -2.28 0.30 6.55
CA GLY A 81 -1.78 1.35 7.41
C GLY A 81 -0.27 1.51 7.35
N HIS A 82 0.27 2.39 8.18
CA HIS A 82 1.68 2.73 8.17
C HIS A 82 2.54 1.66 8.84
N VAL A 83 3.77 1.54 8.37
CA VAL A 83 4.82 0.80 9.06
C VAL A 83 5.56 1.79 9.96
N GLU A 84 5.43 1.61 11.27
CA GLU A 84 6.13 2.48 12.23
C GLU A 84 7.66 2.30 12.15
N PRO A 85 8.44 3.31 12.55
CA PRO A 85 9.88 3.15 12.67
C PRO A 85 10.22 1.92 13.52
N ASP A 86 11.15 1.10 13.03
CA ASP A 86 11.61 -0.14 13.68
C ASP A 86 10.56 -1.28 13.78
N GLN A 87 9.40 -1.13 13.13
CA GLN A 87 8.39 -2.18 13.01
C GLN A 87 8.65 -3.05 11.77
N GLU A 88 8.53 -4.36 11.94
CA GLU A 88 8.55 -5.28 10.80
C GLU A 88 7.25 -5.15 9.99
N PRO A 89 7.31 -5.08 8.65
CA PRO A 89 6.11 -4.91 7.82
C PRO A 89 5.05 -6.00 8.00
N GLU A 90 5.44 -7.24 8.30
CA GLU A 90 4.47 -8.31 8.62
C GLU A 90 3.72 -8.03 9.91
N ALA A 91 4.41 -7.51 10.92
CA ALA A 91 3.78 -7.15 12.19
C ALA A 91 2.77 -6.01 12.00
N ALA A 92 3.14 -4.99 11.20
CA ALA A 92 2.22 -3.92 10.80
C ALA A 92 0.98 -4.48 10.07
N ALA A 93 1.17 -5.37 9.09
CA ALA A 93 0.07 -5.97 8.34
C ALA A 93 -0.92 -6.74 9.23
N ARG A 94 -0.42 -7.47 10.22
CA ARG A 94 -1.26 -8.20 11.20
C ARG A 94 -2.02 -7.23 12.12
N MET A 95 -1.35 -6.18 12.54
CA MET A 95 -1.91 -5.15 13.42
C MET A 95 -3.04 -4.40 12.71
N GLU A 96 -2.80 -3.88 11.50
CA GLU A 96 -3.79 -3.14 10.71
C GLU A 96 -5.03 -3.98 10.37
N LEU A 97 -4.84 -5.26 9.98
CA LEU A 97 -5.97 -6.16 9.75
C LEU A 97 -6.82 -6.31 11.02
N ALA A 98 -6.18 -6.46 12.18
CA ALA A 98 -6.88 -6.63 13.45
C ALA A 98 -7.57 -5.33 13.91
N GLU A 99 -6.88 -4.19 13.83
CA GLU A 99 -7.37 -2.89 14.29
C GLU A 99 -8.54 -2.38 13.45
N GLU A 100 -8.38 -2.38 12.11
CA GLU A 100 -9.42 -1.90 11.21
C GLU A 100 -10.63 -2.83 11.09
N THR A 101 -10.43 -4.16 11.23
CA THR A 101 -11.47 -5.12 10.87
C THR A 101 -11.88 -6.10 11.98
N GLY A 102 -11.07 -6.28 13.00
CA GLY A 102 -11.23 -7.33 14.01
C GLY A 102 -10.90 -8.73 13.50
N TYR A 103 -10.34 -8.86 12.29
CA TYR A 103 -9.96 -10.15 11.74
C TYR A 103 -8.48 -10.46 12.01
N HIS A 104 -8.21 -11.74 12.23
CA HIS A 104 -6.87 -12.28 12.46
C HIS A 104 -6.64 -13.49 11.54
N ALA A 105 -5.43 -13.69 11.08
CA ALA A 105 -5.07 -14.86 10.30
C ALA A 105 -3.80 -15.52 10.86
N ALA A 106 -3.82 -16.84 10.99
CA ALA A 106 -2.65 -17.59 11.43
C ALA A 106 -1.50 -17.46 10.40
N LYS A 107 -1.84 -17.51 9.10
CA LYS A 107 -0.89 -17.39 8.01
C LYS A 107 -1.04 -16.03 7.31
N VAL A 108 0.02 -15.24 7.37
CA VAL A 108 0.18 -13.99 6.60
C VAL A 108 1.44 -14.14 5.76
N GLN A 109 1.33 -13.88 4.47
CA GLN A 109 2.41 -14.12 3.51
C GLN A 109 2.68 -12.86 2.69
N LEU A 110 3.94 -12.44 2.62
CA LEU A 110 4.37 -11.38 1.72
C LEU A 110 4.20 -11.82 0.25
N VAL A 111 3.53 -11.01 -0.55
CA VAL A 111 3.33 -11.26 -1.99
C VAL A 111 3.99 -10.20 -2.87
N GLY A 112 4.39 -9.08 -2.31
CA GLY A 112 5.13 -8.07 -3.07
C GLY A 112 5.50 -6.84 -2.27
N CYS A 113 6.38 -6.04 -2.85
CA CYS A 113 6.75 -4.72 -2.35
C CYS A 113 6.72 -3.75 -3.54
N LEU A 114 5.79 -2.82 -3.50
CA LEU A 114 5.53 -1.89 -4.59
C LEU A 114 6.07 -0.50 -4.27
N LYS A 115 6.30 0.28 -5.32
CA LYS A 115 6.54 1.72 -5.24
C LYS A 115 5.25 2.42 -5.65
N PRO A 116 4.59 3.15 -4.74
CA PRO A 116 3.28 3.74 -4.99
C PRO A 116 3.26 4.70 -6.18
N ASP A 117 4.25 5.56 -6.26
CA ASP A 117 4.45 6.49 -7.38
C ASP A 117 5.95 6.76 -7.54
N THR A 118 6.55 6.19 -8.59
CA THR A 118 7.98 6.37 -8.87
C THR A 118 8.35 7.80 -9.26
N GLY A 119 7.35 8.61 -9.62
CA GLY A 119 7.53 10.00 -10.02
C GLY A 119 7.52 10.99 -8.85
N ARG A 120 6.92 10.65 -7.72
CA ARG A 120 6.72 11.62 -6.63
C ARG A 120 6.96 11.07 -5.24
N LEU A 121 6.67 9.80 -4.98
CA LEU A 121 6.72 9.21 -3.65
C LEU A 121 8.01 8.42 -3.44
N ALA A 122 8.59 8.54 -2.24
CA ALA A 122 9.86 7.90 -1.91
C ALA A 122 9.70 6.69 -0.97
N ASN A 123 8.46 6.32 -0.65
CA ASN A 123 8.12 5.19 0.21
C ASN A 123 7.81 3.92 -0.57
N ARG A 124 7.52 2.86 0.16
CA ARG A 124 7.13 1.54 -0.34
C ARG A 124 5.76 1.17 0.21
N MET A 125 5.09 0.26 -0.51
CA MET A 125 3.93 -0.46 -0.02
C MET A 125 4.23 -1.96 -0.01
N TRP A 126 4.15 -2.57 1.16
CA TRP A 126 4.30 -4.00 1.35
C TRP A 126 2.94 -4.67 1.25
N VAL A 127 2.82 -5.66 0.38
CA VAL A 127 1.56 -6.36 0.11
C VAL A 127 1.59 -7.72 0.76
N TYR A 128 0.65 -7.97 1.65
CA TYR A 128 0.49 -9.25 2.32
C TYR A 128 -0.83 -9.91 1.96
N CYS A 129 -0.84 -11.26 1.94
CA CYS A 129 -2.07 -12.06 1.89
C CYS A 129 -2.29 -12.72 3.24
N ALA A 130 -3.52 -12.61 3.75
CA ALA A 130 -3.99 -13.24 4.98
C ALA A 130 -5.15 -14.18 4.63
N ILE A 131 -4.88 -15.49 4.61
CA ILE A 131 -5.85 -16.50 4.16
C ILE A 131 -6.48 -17.20 5.37
N GLY A 132 -7.81 -17.41 5.30
CA GLY A 132 -8.58 -18.01 6.40
C GLY A 132 -8.65 -17.08 7.60
N ALA A 133 -8.82 -15.79 7.36
CA ALA A 133 -8.96 -14.81 8.42
C ALA A 133 -10.28 -15.01 9.16
N GLU A 134 -10.25 -14.91 10.48
CA GLU A 134 -11.39 -15.10 11.36
C GLU A 134 -11.50 -13.92 12.32
N ARG A 135 -12.73 -13.52 12.64
CA ARG A 135 -12.95 -12.50 13.67
C ARG A 135 -12.89 -13.17 15.03
N THR A 136 -12.02 -12.70 15.90
CA THR A 136 -11.83 -13.27 17.24
C THR A 136 -11.97 -12.18 18.32
N GLY A 137 -12.62 -12.55 19.43
CA GLY A 137 -12.76 -11.67 20.58
C GLY A 137 -13.77 -10.52 20.41
N VAL A 138 -13.69 -9.57 21.34
CA VAL A 138 -14.48 -8.32 21.29
C VAL A 138 -13.66 -7.28 20.55
N TRP A 139 -14.18 -6.83 19.41
CA TRP A 139 -13.57 -5.79 18.60
C TRP A 139 -14.54 -4.61 18.48
N GLN A 140 -14.00 -3.41 18.50
CA GLN A 140 -14.77 -2.19 18.26
C GLN A 140 -14.28 -1.54 16.96
N PRO A 141 -15.19 -1.14 16.06
CA PRO A 141 -14.82 -0.47 14.83
C PRO A 141 -14.03 0.81 15.11
N GLU A 142 -13.02 1.07 14.31
CA GLU A 142 -12.40 2.38 14.25
C GLU A 142 -13.41 3.41 13.72
N ALA A 143 -13.39 4.61 14.33
CA ALA A 143 -14.36 5.64 13.96
C ALA A 143 -14.18 6.07 12.50
N GLY A 144 -15.23 5.94 11.70
CA GLY A 144 -15.23 6.29 10.27
C GLY A 144 -14.79 5.16 9.34
N VAL A 145 -14.46 3.98 9.86
CA VAL A 145 -14.15 2.78 9.09
C VAL A 145 -15.31 1.79 9.17
N GLU A 146 -15.84 1.37 8.02
CA GLU A 146 -16.88 0.34 7.88
C GLU A 146 -16.25 -0.93 7.33
N VAL A 147 -16.38 -2.05 8.05
CA VAL A 147 -15.91 -3.37 7.56
C VAL A 147 -16.95 -3.98 6.63
N MET A 148 -16.48 -4.43 5.48
CA MET A 148 -17.28 -5.11 4.46
C MET A 148 -16.73 -6.50 4.18
N ILE A 149 -17.64 -7.47 4.11
CA ILE A 149 -17.33 -8.83 3.65
C ILE A 149 -17.96 -8.99 2.27
N ALA A 150 -17.15 -9.38 1.29
CA ALA A 150 -17.57 -9.49 -0.08
C ALA A 150 -17.11 -10.81 -0.71
N THR A 151 -17.98 -11.41 -1.50
CA THR A 151 -17.64 -12.59 -2.28
C THR A 151 -16.64 -12.27 -3.38
N PRO A 152 -15.87 -13.25 -3.89
CA PRO A 152 -14.99 -13.04 -5.04
C PRO A 152 -15.72 -12.48 -6.26
N ALA A 153 -16.96 -12.91 -6.50
CA ALA A 153 -17.77 -12.42 -7.62
C ALA A 153 -18.15 -10.94 -7.49
N GLU A 154 -18.46 -10.46 -6.29
CA GLU A 154 -18.70 -9.02 -6.02
C GLU A 154 -17.45 -8.20 -6.24
N VAL A 155 -16.30 -8.62 -5.67
CA VAL A 155 -15.01 -7.93 -5.86
C VAL A 155 -14.66 -7.89 -7.36
N ALA A 156 -14.81 -9.00 -8.09
CA ALA A 156 -14.61 -9.03 -9.54
C ALA A 156 -15.55 -8.07 -10.29
N GLY A 157 -16.80 -7.91 -9.82
CA GLY A 157 -17.75 -6.92 -10.33
C GLY A 157 -17.25 -5.50 -10.13
N TRP A 158 -16.89 -5.15 -8.91
CA TRP A 158 -16.42 -3.81 -8.53
C TRP A 158 -15.11 -3.41 -9.19
N LEU A 159 -14.22 -4.36 -9.46
CA LEU A 159 -13.01 -4.11 -10.24
C LEU A 159 -13.34 -3.81 -11.73
N ARG A 160 -14.39 -4.43 -12.29
CA ARG A 160 -14.78 -4.18 -13.69
C ARG A 160 -15.53 -2.88 -13.89
N ASP A 161 -16.39 -2.50 -12.94
CA ASP A 161 -17.22 -1.29 -13.04
C ASP A 161 -16.58 -0.03 -12.43
N GLY A 162 -15.40 -0.19 -11.77
CA GLY A 162 -14.66 0.90 -11.16
C GLY A 162 -15.14 1.29 -9.76
N THR A 163 -16.02 0.52 -9.13
CA THR A 163 -16.41 0.73 -7.73
C THR A 163 -15.22 0.51 -6.78
N PHE A 164 -14.34 -0.46 -7.10
CA PHE A 164 -13.07 -0.68 -6.42
C PHE A 164 -11.96 -0.07 -7.27
N ASP A 165 -11.61 1.20 -7.01
CA ASP A 165 -10.75 2.02 -7.87
C ASP A 165 -9.42 2.45 -7.22
N HIS A 166 -9.14 2.05 -5.97
CA HIS A 166 -7.87 2.34 -5.34
C HIS A 166 -6.72 1.61 -6.04
N ALA A 167 -5.95 2.32 -6.85
CA ALA A 167 -4.97 1.75 -7.79
C ALA A 167 -4.00 0.74 -7.15
N LEU A 168 -3.48 1.05 -5.95
CA LEU A 168 -2.53 0.17 -5.26
C LEU A 168 -3.21 -1.07 -4.67
N HIS A 169 -4.45 -0.97 -4.23
CA HIS A 169 -5.21 -2.12 -3.75
C HIS A 169 -5.63 -3.03 -4.92
N VAL A 170 -5.94 -2.48 -6.08
CA VAL A 170 -6.10 -3.25 -7.33
C VAL A 170 -4.82 -4.02 -7.66
N ALA A 171 -3.66 -3.36 -7.57
CA ALA A 171 -2.37 -4.03 -7.77
C ALA A 171 -2.10 -5.10 -6.72
N SER A 172 -2.50 -4.89 -5.46
CA SER A 172 -2.36 -5.88 -4.38
C SER A 172 -3.18 -7.14 -4.65
N ILE A 173 -4.45 -6.99 -5.08
CA ILE A 173 -5.31 -8.09 -5.48
C ILE A 173 -4.68 -8.85 -6.65
N TYR A 174 -4.17 -8.13 -7.66
CA TYR A 174 -3.49 -8.75 -8.80
C TYR A 174 -2.28 -9.58 -8.38
N LEU A 175 -1.43 -9.08 -7.47
CA LEU A 175 -0.29 -9.84 -6.95
C LEU A 175 -0.73 -11.11 -6.20
N ALA A 176 -1.81 -11.03 -5.42
CA ALA A 176 -2.36 -12.18 -4.71
C ALA A 176 -2.88 -13.26 -5.66
N ILE A 177 -3.51 -12.85 -6.78
CA ILE A 177 -3.94 -13.76 -7.85
C ILE A 177 -2.73 -14.42 -8.51
N GLN A 178 -1.68 -13.64 -8.87
CA GLN A 178 -0.46 -14.17 -9.50
C GLN A 178 0.30 -15.12 -8.58
N ALA A 179 0.23 -14.92 -7.27
CA ALA A 179 0.78 -15.84 -6.28
C ALA A 179 -0.07 -17.12 -6.08
N GLY A 180 -1.23 -17.22 -6.73
CA GLY A 180 -2.15 -18.36 -6.62
C GLY A 180 -2.84 -18.47 -5.25
N LEU A 181 -2.87 -17.39 -4.48
CA LEU A 181 -3.43 -17.37 -3.12
C LEU A 181 -4.92 -17.06 -3.08
N ILE A 182 -5.42 -16.35 -4.07
CA ILE A 182 -6.85 -16.02 -4.23
C ILE A 182 -7.30 -16.23 -5.69
N LYS A 183 -8.63 -16.29 -5.88
CA LYS A 183 -9.28 -16.32 -7.20
C LYS A 183 -10.45 -15.34 -7.20
N LEU A 184 -10.73 -14.72 -8.34
CA LEU A 184 -11.89 -13.88 -8.63
C LEU A 184 -12.73 -14.48 -9.74
#